data_e05121a0c54255a5640c0f3575c1581a
#
_entry.id   e05121a0c54255a5640c0f3575c1581a
#
_cell.length_a   1.000
_cell.length_b   1.000
_cell.length_c   1.000
_cell.angle_alpha   90.00
_cell.angle_beta   90.00
_cell.angle_gamma   90.00
#
_symmetry.space_group_name_H-M   'P 1'
#
loop_
_entity.id
_entity.type
_entity.pdbx_description
1 polymer ?
#
loop_
_entity_poly.entity_id
_entity_poly.type
_entity_poly.pdbx_seq_one_letter_code
_entity_poly.pdbx_strand_id
1 'polypeptide(L)'
;MRTMTTACLRAALPVLILLGAAIANSVPALANCDWYVKTSLEQQQRNLKLKCGFSGSEWSADKAAHAAWCASVGPDTSKASAQKREADLAKCSAK
;
A
#
# COMPACT_ATOMS: atom_id res chain seq x y z
N MET A 1 -24.73 42.76 -22.45
CA MET A 1 -24.44 42.48 -22.34
C MET A 1 -23.99 41.74 -22.17
N ARG A 2 -23.73 41.37 -22.16
CA ARG A 2 -23.31 40.85 -22.06
C ARG A 2 -23.11 39.96 -21.41
N THR A 3 -23.03 39.54 -20.89
CA THR A 3 -23.03 38.91 -20.09
C THR A 3 -23.01 37.62 -20.22
N MET A 4 -23.42 37.17 -20.75
CA MET A 4 -23.46 36.05 -21.00
C MET A 4 -22.35 35.36 -20.91
N THR A 5 -21.57 35.86 -21.12
CA THR A 5 -20.40 35.44 -21.10
C THR A 5 -20.06 34.67 -19.96
N THR A 6 -20.46 35.12 -19.05
CA THR A 6 -20.14 34.57 -17.87
C THR A 6 -20.47 33.16 -17.76
N ALA A 7 -21.42 32.78 -18.32
CA ALA A 7 -21.90 31.46 -18.16
C ALA A 7 -20.87 30.44 -18.49
N CYS A 8 -20.11 30.70 -19.41
CA CYS A 8 -19.17 29.75 -19.83
C CYS A 8 -18.21 29.38 -18.80
N LEU A 9 -17.89 30.31 -18.06
CA LEU A 9 -16.90 30.10 -17.10
C LEU A 9 -17.22 29.04 -16.14
N ARG A 10 -18.39 29.06 -15.77
CA ARG A 10 -18.78 28.19 -14.75
C ARG A 10 -18.65 26.75 -15.07
N ALA A 11 -18.95 26.41 -16.21
CA ALA A 11 -19.02 25.04 -16.61
C ALA A 11 -17.71 24.30 -16.38
N ALA A 12 -16.66 24.94 -16.63
CA ALA A 12 -15.39 24.27 -16.55
C ALA A 12 -15.01 23.89 -15.14
N LEU A 13 -15.35 24.70 -14.24
CA LEU A 13 -14.97 24.48 -12.87
C LEU A 13 -15.43 23.17 -12.25
N PRO A 14 -16.65 22.81 -12.38
CA PRO A 14 -17.12 21.58 -11.76
C PRO A 14 -16.39 20.34 -12.24
N VAL A 15 -16.00 20.35 -13.45
CA VAL A 15 -15.33 19.21 -14.03
C VAL A 15 -14.00 18.93 -13.35
N LEU A 16 -13.28 19.96 -13.07
CA LEU A 16 -11.98 19.82 -12.44
C LEU A 16 -12.09 19.20 -11.07
N ILE A 17 -13.12 19.54 -10.38
CA ILE A 17 -13.33 19.04 -9.04
C ILE A 17 -13.53 17.54 -9.04
N LEU A 18 -14.25 17.03 -10.01
CA LEU A 18 -14.51 15.61 -10.08
C LEU A 18 -13.24 14.81 -10.27
N LEU A 19 -12.33 15.32 -11.06
CA LEU A 19 -11.09 14.63 -11.29
C LEU A 19 -10.28 14.54 -10.03
N GLY A 20 -10.30 15.57 -9.23
CA GLY A 20 -9.61 15.58 -7.99
C GLY A 20 -10.10 14.49 -7.04
N ALA A 21 -11.39 14.28 -7.03
CA ALA A 21 -11.96 13.26 -6.15
C ALA A 21 -11.50 11.87 -6.54
N ALA A 22 -11.41 11.59 -7.81
CA ALA A 22 -10.97 10.29 -8.28
C ALA A 22 -9.54 10.00 -7.85
N ILE A 23 -8.69 10.98 -7.92
CA ILE A 23 -7.30 10.83 -7.54
C ILE A 23 -7.19 10.55 -6.05
N ALA A 24 -7.97 11.23 -5.26
CA ALA A 24 -7.93 11.07 -3.83
C ALA A 24 -8.27 9.64 -3.41
N ASN A 25 -9.17 8.98 -4.13
CA ASN A 25 -9.54 7.62 -3.80
C ASN A 25 -8.43 6.62 -4.02
N SER A 26 -7.51 6.91 -4.90
CA SER A 26 -6.42 6.00 -5.19
C SER A 26 -5.29 6.08 -4.17
N VAL A 27 -5.06 7.24 -3.64
CA VAL A 27 -3.94 7.48 -2.74
C VAL A 27 -3.90 6.55 -1.51
N PRO A 28 -5.00 6.35 -0.79
CA PRO A 28 -4.95 5.48 0.39
C PRO A 28 -4.51 4.06 0.09
N ALA A 29 -4.93 3.51 -1.03
CA ALA A 29 -4.55 2.15 -1.40
C ALA A 29 -3.06 2.06 -1.68
N LEU A 30 -2.50 3.05 -2.36
CA LEU A 30 -1.08 3.07 -2.64
C LEU A 30 -0.25 3.22 -1.37
N ALA A 31 -0.69 4.09 -0.47
CA ALA A 31 -0.01 4.30 0.79
C ALA A 31 0.01 3.02 1.63
N ASN A 32 -1.06 2.26 1.62
CA ASN A 32 -1.13 1.01 2.35
C ASN A 32 -0.15 -0.02 1.79
N CYS A 33 -0.03 -0.11 0.48
CA CYS A 33 0.90 -1.04 -0.13
C CYS A 33 2.35 -0.61 0.05
N ASP A 34 2.63 0.68 0.08
CA ASP A 34 3.96 1.17 0.39
C ASP A 34 4.37 0.72 1.78
N TRP A 35 3.48 0.84 2.75
CA TRP A 35 3.72 0.37 4.10
C TRP A 35 3.98 -1.14 4.11
N TYR A 36 3.17 -1.89 3.40
CA TYR A 36 3.29 -3.34 3.36
C TYR A 36 4.63 -3.77 2.77
N VAL A 37 5.05 -3.15 1.68
CA VAL A 37 6.33 -3.45 1.06
C VAL A 37 7.47 -3.18 2.03
N LYS A 38 7.49 -2.00 2.62
CA LYS A 38 8.55 -1.62 3.53
C LYS A 38 8.61 -2.57 4.73
N THR A 39 7.48 -2.86 5.32
CA THR A 39 7.40 -3.76 6.47
C THR A 39 7.87 -5.17 6.10
N SER A 40 7.46 -5.67 4.94
CA SER A 40 7.85 -7.00 4.50
C SER A 40 9.35 -7.11 4.30
N LEU A 41 9.97 -6.09 3.74
CA LEU A 41 11.42 -6.09 3.57
C LEU A 41 12.15 -6.06 4.90
N GLU A 42 11.67 -5.27 5.84
CA GLU A 42 12.26 -5.21 7.17
C GLU A 42 12.14 -6.55 7.90
N GLN A 43 10.99 -7.19 7.74
CA GLN A 43 10.77 -8.49 8.37
C GLN A 43 11.71 -9.55 7.78
N GLN A 44 11.93 -9.51 6.48
CA GLN A 44 12.87 -10.45 5.85
C GLN A 44 14.30 -10.18 6.32
N GLN A 45 14.69 -8.95 6.51
CA GLN A 45 16.00 -8.63 7.04
C GLN A 45 16.16 -9.21 8.45
N ARG A 46 15.14 -9.12 9.28
CA ARG A 46 15.18 -9.68 10.62
C ARG A 46 15.21 -11.20 10.58
N ASN A 47 14.48 -11.79 9.67
CA ASN A 47 14.51 -13.24 9.48
C ASN A 47 15.93 -13.72 9.20
N LEU A 48 16.62 -13.04 8.29
CA LEU A 48 18.00 -13.40 7.96
C LEU A 48 18.97 -13.13 9.10
N LYS A 49 18.83 -11.98 9.74
CA LYS A 49 19.71 -11.60 10.83
C LYS A 49 19.58 -12.54 12.02
N LEU A 50 18.37 -12.94 12.35
CA LEU A 50 18.09 -13.82 13.46
C LEU A 50 18.21 -15.29 13.09
N LYS A 51 18.45 -15.58 11.82
CA LYS A 51 18.57 -16.94 11.29
C LYS A 51 17.35 -17.80 11.63
N CYS A 52 16.17 -17.19 11.43
CA CYS A 52 14.92 -17.88 11.72
C CYS A 52 14.60 -18.97 10.71
N GLY A 53 15.09 -18.85 9.47
CA GLY A 53 14.88 -19.87 8.46
C GLY A 53 13.53 -19.83 7.77
N PHE A 54 12.76 -18.77 7.94
CA PHE A 54 11.48 -18.64 7.25
C PHE A 54 11.73 -18.42 5.77
N SER A 55 10.92 -19.04 4.93
CA SER A 55 11.04 -18.92 3.48
C SER A 55 9.68 -18.88 2.82
N GLY A 56 9.67 -18.66 1.53
CA GLY A 56 8.43 -18.52 0.76
C GLY A 56 8.27 -17.11 0.25
N SER A 57 7.25 -16.89 -0.56
CA SER A 57 7.05 -15.60 -1.21
C SER A 57 6.84 -14.46 -0.21
N GLU A 58 6.25 -14.75 0.93
CA GLU A 58 6.00 -13.72 1.94
C GLU A 58 7.28 -13.27 2.65
N TRP A 59 8.36 -14.03 2.53
CA TRP A 59 9.66 -13.71 3.14
C TRP A 59 10.69 -13.26 2.11
N SER A 60 10.24 -12.88 0.93
CA SER A 60 11.12 -12.45 -0.14
C SER A 60 11.58 -11.02 0.02
N ALA A 61 12.67 -10.66 -0.65
CA ALA A 61 13.16 -9.28 -0.71
C ALA A 61 12.71 -8.58 -1.99
N ASP A 62 11.80 -9.18 -2.75
CA ASP A 62 11.33 -8.62 -4.00
C ASP A 62 10.23 -7.59 -3.76
N LYS A 63 10.57 -6.32 -3.87
CA LYS A 63 9.63 -5.22 -3.65
C LYS A 63 8.43 -5.29 -4.57
N ALA A 64 8.67 -5.57 -5.85
CA ALA A 64 7.58 -5.58 -6.83
C ALA A 64 6.59 -6.70 -6.54
N ALA A 65 7.08 -7.85 -6.11
CA ALA A 65 6.20 -8.97 -5.78
C ALA A 65 5.32 -8.64 -4.56
N HIS A 66 5.90 -8.01 -3.54
CA HIS A 66 5.12 -7.61 -2.37
C HIS A 66 4.06 -6.56 -2.74
N ALA A 67 4.43 -5.60 -3.58
CA ALA A 67 3.49 -4.56 -4.00
C ALA A 67 2.33 -5.16 -4.80
N ALA A 68 2.62 -6.06 -5.72
CA ALA A 68 1.61 -6.69 -6.55
C ALA A 68 0.64 -7.52 -5.70
N TRP A 69 1.19 -8.30 -4.77
CA TRP A 69 0.34 -9.11 -3.90
C TRP A 69 -0.57 -8.24 -3.04
N CYS A 70 -0.01 -7.19 -2.43
CA CYS A 70 -0.79 -6.27 -1.61
C CYS A 70 -1.94 -5.66 -2.40
N ALA A 71 -1.67 -5.23 -3.63
CA ALA A 71 -2.70 -4.65 -4.47
C ALA A 71 -3.80 -5.65 -4.82
N SER A 72 -3.45 -6.93 -4.91
CA SER A 72 -4.43 -7.95 -5.29
C SER A 72 -5.34 -8.39 -4.13
N VAL A 73 -4.85 -8.31 -2.89
CA VAL A 73 -5.63 -8.83 -1.76
C VAL A 73 -6.28 -7.74 -0.89
N GLY A 74 -5.83 -6.53 -1.00
CA GLY A 74 -6.41 -5.41 -0.26
C GLY A 74 -5.80 -5.22 1.12
N PRO A 75 -6.18 -4.12 1.79
CA PRO A 75 -5.51 -3.68 3.03
C PRO A 75 -5.66 -4.61 4.22
N ASP A 76 -6.82 -5.17 4.44
CA ASP A 76 -7.01 -6.03 5.62
C ASP A 76 -6.21 -7.30 5.54
N THR A 77 -6.19 -7.93 4.37
CA THR A 77 -5.45 -9.17 4.17
C THR A 77 -3.95 -8.94 4.24
N SER A 78 -3.46 -7.86 3.63
CA SER A 78 -2.03 -7.57 3.68
C SER A 78 -1.58 -7.24 5.09
N LYS A 79 -2.40 -6.52 5.84
CA LYS A 79 -2.10 -6.20 7.22
C LYS A 79 -2.02 -7.47 8.08
N ALA A 80 -2.98 -8.37 7.91
CA ALA A 80 -3.01 -9.62 8.66
C ALA A 80 -1.78 -10.47 8.35
N SER A 81 -1.33 -10.50 7.10
CA SER A 81 -0.14 -11.22 6.71
C SER A 81 1.10 -10.66 7.40
N ALA A 82 1.24 -9.34 7.42
CA ALA A 82 2.38 -8.71 8.09
C ALA A 82 2.36 -8.99 9.59
N GLN A 83 1.18 -8.97 10.21
CA GLN A 83 1.05 -9.26 11.62
C GLN A 83 1.43 -10.70 11.96
N LYS A 84 1.08 -11.63 11.09
CA LYS A 84 1.44 -13.03 11.29
C LYS A 84 2.96 -13.20 11.23
N ARG A 85 3.62 -12.56 10.26
CA ARG A 85 5.08 -12.65 10.19
C ARG A 85 5.74 -12.02 11.40
N GLU A 86 5.16 -10.94 11.93
CA GLU A 86 5.69 -10.31 13.13
C GLU A 86 5.62 -11.28 14.32
N ALA A 87 4.52 -11.99 14.46
CA ALA A 87 4.36 -12.97 15.52
C ALA A 87 5.34 -14.13 15.35
N ASP A 88 5.57 -14.58 14.12
CA ASP A 88 6.52 -15.65 13.85
C ASP A 88 7.95 -15.21 14.19
N LEU A 89 8.31 -13.98 13.87
CA LEU A 89 9.63 -13.44 14.22
C LEU A 89 9.81 -13.34 15.75
N ALA A 90 8.75 -12.94 16.43
CA ALA A 90 8.81 -12.84 17.89
C ALA A 90 9.08 -14.21 18.52
N LYS A 91 8.45 -15.24 18.00
CA LYS A 91 8.68 -16.59 18.49
C LYS A 91 10.11 -17.06 18.20
N CYS A 92 10.60 -16.76 17.02
CA CYS A 92 11.96 -17.12 16.64
C CYS A 92 12.98 -16.42 17.54
N SER A 93 12.79 -15.14 17.79
CA SER A 93 13.77 -14.39 18.59
C SER A 93 13.72 -14.77 20.08
N ALA A 94 12.67 -15.40 20.54
CA ALA A 94 12.55 -15.84 21.92
C ALA A 94 13.33 -17.13 22.20
N LYS A 95 13.74 -17.82 21.15
CA LYS A 95 14.52 -19.02 21.31
C LYS A 95 15.98 -18.68 21.49
#